data_985245dee791388d631564ce919674e1
#
_entry.id   985245dee791388d631564ce919674e1
#
_cell.length_a   1.000
_cell.length_b   1.000
_cell.length_c   1.000
_cell.angle_alpha   90.00
_cell.angle_beta   90.00
_cell.angle_gamma   90.00
#
_symmetry.space_group_name_H-M   'P 1'
#
loop_
_entity.id
_entity.type
_entity.pdbx_description
1 polymer ?
#
loop_
_entity_poly.entity_id
_entity_poly.type
_entity_poly.pdbx_seq_one_letter_code
_entity_poly.pdbx_strand_id
1 'polypeptide(L)'
;MPRWYLLLLALAGAQRLQEMAVSRRHERQVEGRRAASRSFPLMVGVHVALFTLPPLEVAGLQRRSRAPVLWISLLGAATALRLWSIRSLGRSWNVRAVVPSDLRPVEVGPYRWIRHPNYLAVVVEFLALPVAGGAWLSALLLSALNAIVLLDRIRDEERLLREVPGYKEAFGRKARFIPGIF
;
A
#
# COMPACT_ATOMS: atom_id res chain seq x y z
N MET A 1 7.08 -2.04 -26.01
CA MET A 1 6.56 -1.38 -24.81
C MET A 1 6.64 0.14 -24.95
N PRO A 2 5.61 0.93 -24.57
CA PRO A 2 5.63 2.39 -24.65
C PRO A 2 6.64 3.02 -23.68
N ARG A 3 7.37 4.06 -24.12
CA ARG A 3 8.38 4.75 -23.28
C ARG A 3 7.75 5.41 -22.02
N TRP A 4 6.54 5.96 -22.15
CA TRP A 4 5.82 6.56 -21.02
C TRP A 4 5.52 5.55 -19.90
N TYR A 5 5.26 4.26 -20.26
CA TYR A 5 4.99 3.23 -19.26
C TYR A 5 6.27 2.84 -18.48
N LEU A 6 7.43 2.81 -19.15
CA LEU A 6 8.72 2.66 -18.47
C LEU A 6 8.98 3.79 -17.48
N LEU A 7 8.71 5.02 -17.90
CA LEU A 7 8.84 6.18 -17.02
C LEU A 7 7.90 6.07 -15.80
N LEU A 8 6.65 5.66 -16.03
CA LEU A 8 5.68 5.44 -14.95
C LEU A 8 6.17 4.40 -13.93
N LEU A 9 6.68 3.26 -14.42
CA LEU A 9 7.29 2.21 -13.58
C LEU A 9 8.50 2.74 -12.81
N ALA A 10 9.37 3.50 -13.46
CA ALA A 10 10.55 4.08 -12.82
C ALA A 10 10.18 5.07 -11.72
N LEU A 11 9.19 5.95 -11.96
CA LEU A 11 8.68 6.89 -10.95
C LEU A 11 8.03 6.16 -9.77
N ALA A 12 7.19 5.16 -10.02
CA ALA A 12 6.59 4.36 -8.97
C ALA A 12 7.66 3.58 -8.17
N GLY A 13 8.66 3.02 -8.83
CA GLY A 13 9.79 2.36 -8.18
C GLY A 13 10.62 3.30 -7.32
N ALA A 14 10.95 4.49 -7.83
CA ALA A 14 11.66 5.51 -7.08
C ALA A 14 10.89 5.95 -5.82
N GLN A 15 9.57 6.13 -5.94
CA GLN A 15 8.70 6.41 -4.78
C GLN A 15 8.80 5.28 -3.74
N ARG A 16 8.76 4.00 -4.14
CA ARG A 16 8.92 2.87 -3.22
C ARG A 16 10.25 2.87 -2.49
N LEU A 17 11.33 3.17 -3.19
CA LEU A 17 12.66 3.29 -2.58
C LEU A 17 12.71 4.42 -1.55
N GLN A 18 12.12 5.57 -1.88
CA GLN A 18 12.01 6.70 -0.95
C GLN A 18 11.18 6.33 0.29
N GLU A 19 10.03 5.68 0.13
CA GLU A 19 9.20 5.21 1.23
C GLU A 19 9.95 4.22 2.14
N MET A 20 10.71 3.29 1.56
CA MET A 20 11.55 2.39 2.36
C MET A 20 12.64 3.13 3.15
N ALA A 21 13.23 4.18 2.57
CA ALA A 21 14.22 5.00 3.28
C ALA A 21 13.57 5.76 4.46
N VAL A 22 12.37 6.32 4.26
CA VAL A 22 11.58 6.98 5.32
C VAL A 22 11.21 5.97 6.41
N SER A 23 10.69 4.80 6.03
CA SER A 23 10.34 3.73 6.98
C SER A 23 11.52 3.33 7.87
N ARG A 24 12.71 3.12 7.26
CA ARG A 24 13.92 2.77 8.02
C ARG A 24 14.34 3.86 9.00
N ARG A 25 14.15 5.14 8.65
CA ARG A 25 14.41 6.26 9.57
C ARG A 25 13.46 6.24 10.75
N HIS A 26 12.15 6.03 10.50
CA HIS A 26 11.14 5.95 11.55
C HIS A 26 11.37 4.74 12.47
N GLU A 27 11.68 3.57 11.91
CA GLU A 27 11.96 2.35 12.68
C GLU A 27 13.16 2.50 13.64
N ARG A 28 14.14 3.34 13.28
CA ARG A 28 15.30 3.63 14.16
C ARG A 28 14.98 4.62 15.28
N GLN A 29 13.91 5.39 15.14
CA GLN A 29 13.50 6.44 16.10
C GLN A 29 12.41 5.98 17.06
N VAL A 30 11.86 4.78 16.85
CA VAL A 30 10.71 4.28 17.57
C VAL A 30 11.04 2.97 18.26
N GLU A 31 10.88 2.94 19.58
CA GLU A 31 10.82 1.70 20.34
C GLU A 31 9.38 1.18 20.31
N GLY A 32 9.18 -0.06 19.88
CA GLY A 32 7.85 -0.61 19.75
C GLY A 32 7.81 -2.10 19.43
N ARG A 33 6.61 -2.66 19.43
CA ARG A 33 6.34 -4.06 19.09
C ARG A 33 6.16 -4.22 17.60
N ARG A 34 6.85 -5.19 17.01
CA ARG A 34 6.66 -5.54 15.58
C ARG A 34 5.52 -6.53 15.44
N ALA A 35 4.66 -6.30 14.47
CA ALA A 35 3.74 -7.34 14.01
C ALA A 35 4.56 -8.52 13.48
N ALA A 36 4.27 -9.71 14.01
CA ALA A 36 4.95 -10.95 13.59
C ALA A 36 4.41 -11.43 12.23
N SER A 37 4.47 -10.57 11.22
CA SER A 37 3.96 -10.89 9.89
C SER A 37 4.87 -11.90 9.20
N ARG A 38 4.43 -13.17 9.17
CA ARG A 38 5.08 -14.23 8.39
C ARG A 38 5.02 -13.98 6.89
N SER A 39 4.07 -13.14 6.46
CA SER A 39 3.87 -12.77 5.06
C SER A 39 4.81 -11.66 4.57
N PHE A 40 5.69 -11.09 5.44
CA PHE A 40 6.58 -10.00 5.03
C PHE A 40 7.51 -10.34 3.84
N PRO A 41 8.19 -11.52 3.79
CA PRO A 41 8.99 -11.88 2.62
C PRO A 41 8.14 -12.03 1.35
N LEU A 42 6.95 -12.61 1.48
CA LEU A 42 6.01 -12.75 0.36
C LEU A 42 5.54 -11.37 -0.13
N MET A 43 5.25 -10.44 0.79
CA MET A 43 4.93 -9.06 0.45
C MET A 43 6.03 -8.40 -0.39
N VAL A 44 7.29 -8.55 0.02
CA VAL A 44 8.43 -8.03 -0.74
C VAL A 44 8.48 -8.67 -2.13
N GLY A 45 8.33 -9.99 -2.22
CA GLY A 45 8.31 -10.72 -3.50
C GLY A 45 7.20 -10.24 -4.43
N VAL A 46 5.98 -10.05 -3.91
CA VAL A 46 4.82 -9.56 -4.68
C VAL A 46 5.05 -8.11 -5.16
N HIS A 47 5.69 -7.26 -4.34
CA HIS A 47 6.05 -5.89 -4.77
C HIS A 47 7.17 -5.89 -5.83
N VAL A 48 8.17 -6.77 -5.73
CA VAL A 48 9.17 -6.92 -6.80
C VAL A 48 8.50 -7.40 -8.10
N ALA A 49 7.58 -8.36 -7.99
CA ALA A 49 6.82 -8.87 -9.13
C ALA A 49 5.97 -7.77 -9.80
N LEU A 50 5.47 -6.78 -9.04
CA LEU A 50 4.72 -5.64 -9.57
C LEU A 50 5.54 -4.80 -10.56
N PHE A 51 6.85 -4.76 -10.42
CA PHE A 51 7.75 -4.00 -11.31
C PHE A 51 8.41 -4.87 -12.38
N THR A 52 8.26 -6.19 -12.33
CA THR A 52 8.90 -7.12 -13.28
C THR A 52 7.90 -7.81 -14.20
N LEU A 53 6.80 -8.35 -13.68
CA LEU A 53 5.83 -9.09 -14.50
C LEU A 53 5.05 -8.21 -15.48
N PRO A 54 4.50 -7.04 -15.10
CA PRO A 54 3.74 -6.22 -16.04
C PRO A 54 4.54 -5.76 -17.27
N PRO A 55 5.78 -5.26 -17.15
CA PRO A 55 6.57 -4.91 -18.34
C PRO A 55 6.88 -6.12 -19.22
N LEU A 56 7.12 -7.31 -18.67
CA LEU A 56 7.30 -8.54 -19.44
C LEU A 56 6.03 -8.93 -20.20
N GLU A 57 4.87 -8.85 -19.55
CA GLU A 57 3.57 -9.12 -20.19
C GLU A 57 3.30 -8.13 -21.34
N VAL A 58 3.50 -6.82 -21.11
CA VAL A 58 3.30 -5.80 -22.14
C VAL A 58 4.26 -5.99 -23.31
N ALA A 59 5.51 -6.36 -23.06
CA ALA A 59 6.50 -6.60 -24.10
C ALA A 59 6.18 -7.88 -24.91
N GLY A 60 5.82 -8.97 -24.23
CA GLY A 60 5.55 -10.26 -24.85
C GLY A 60 4.23 -10.31 -25.61
N LEU A 61 3.14 -9.81 -25.00
CA LEU A 61 1.80 -9.88 -25.58
C LEU A 61 1.44 -8.65 -26.43
N GLN A 62 2.26 -7.60 -26.43
CA GLN A 62 2.06 -6.34 -27.16
C GLN A 62 0.67 -5.71 -26.95
N ARG A 63 0.02 -6.06 -25.82
CA ARG A 63 -1.28 -5.49 -25.45
C ARG A 63 -1.12 -4.03 -25.04
N ARG A 64 -2.17 -3.26 -25.27
CA ARG A 64 -2.24 -1.85 -24.86
C ARG A 64 -3.46 -1.63 -23.98
N SER A 65 -3.35 -0.73 -23.03
CA SER A 65 -4.51 -0.27 -22.26
C SER A 65 -5.49 0.46 -23.17
N ARG A 66 -6.78 0.19 -22.97
CA ARG A 66 -7.87 0.91 -23.67
C ARG A 66 -8.16 2.27 -23.06
N ALA A 67 -7.80 2.47 -21.79
CA ALA A 67 -8.05 3.71 -21.05
C ALA A 67 -6.84 4.09 -20.17
N PRO A 68 -5.65 4.32 -20.75
CA PRO A 68 -4.44 4.56 -19.97
C PRO A 68 -4.55 5.80 -19.07
N VAL A 69 -5.22 6.86 -19.54
CA VAL A 69 -5.42 8.09 -18.77
C VAL A 69 -6.20 7.83 -17.49
N LEU A 70 -7.28 7.04 -17.56
CA LEU A 70 -8.07 6.66 -16.38
C LEU A 70 -7.19 5.96 -15.32
N TRP A 71 -6.41 4.96 -15.75
CA TRP A 71 -5.57 4.19 -14.83
C TRP A 71 -4.42 5.00 -14.25
N ILE A 72 -3.83 5.89 -15.03
CA ILE A 72 -2.81 6.84 -14.54
C ILE A 72 -3.44 7.81 -13.52
N SER A 73 -4.66 8.30 -13.78
CA SER A 73 -5.37 9.18 -12.83
C SER A 73 -5.69 8.46 -11.52
N LEU A 74 -6.16 7.20 -11.58
CA LEU A 74 -6.40 6.38 -10.40
C LEU A 74 -5.09 6.12 -9.62
N LEU A 75 -4.00 5.84 -10.31
CA LEU A 75 -2.68 5.69 -9.69
C LEU A 75 -2.23 6.98 -9.03
N GLY A 76 -2.44 8.13 -9.67
CA GLY A 76 -2.15 9.44 -9.09
C GLY A 76 -2.96 9.72 -7.82
N ALA A 77 -4.26 9.40 -7.83
CA ALA A 77 -5.13 9.52 -6.66
C ALA A 77 -4.68 8.58 -5.51
N ALA A 78 -4.33 7.33 -5.83
CA ALA A 78 -3.78 6.37 -4.87
C ALA A 78 -2.46 6.87 -4.26
N THR A 79 -1.57 7.40 -5.09
CA THR A 79 -0.31 8.02 -4.64
C THR A 79 -0.57 9.20 -3.70
N ALA A 80 -1.50 10.09 -4.05
CA ALA A 80 -1.88 11.22 -3.20
C ALA A 80 -2.45 10.76 -1.85
N LEU A 81 -3.37 9.79 -1.85
CA LEU A 81 -3.92 9.18 -0.64
C LEU A 81 -2.82 8.57 0.23
N ARG A 82 -1.88 7.87 -0.40
CA ARG A 82 -0.76 7.25 0.29
C ARG A 82 0.16 8.28 0.96
N LEU A 83 0.56 9.31 0.24
CA LEU A 83 1.39 10.39 0.78
C LEU A 83 0.67 11.12 1.92
N TRP A 84 -0.64 11.34 1.78
CA TRP A 84 -1.45 11.92 2.84
C TRP A 84 -1.49 11.02 4.08
N SER A 85 -1.68 9.71 3.90
CA SER A 85 -1.65 8.72 4.98
C SER A 85 -0.32 8.70 5.72
N ILE A 86 0.80 8.68 4.97
CA ILE A 86 2.17 8.69 5.54
C ILE A 86 2.41 9.95 6.35
N ARG A 87 2.04 11.12 5.80
CA ARG A 87 2.20 12.40 6.50
C ARG A 87 1.35 12.48 7.77
N SER A 88 0.13 11.93 7.74
CA SER A 88 -0.79 11.92 8.89
C SER A 88 -0.26 11.06 10.04
N LEU A 89 0.36 9.92 9.76
CA LEU A 89 0.97 9.05 10.78
C LEU A 89 2.34 9.54 11.27
N GLY A 90 3.03 10.33 10.45
CA GLY A 90 4.35 10.83 10.80
C GLY A 90 5.31 9.69 11.18
N ARG A 91 5.98 9.79 12.34
CA ARG A 91 6.96 8.80 12.82
C ARG A 91 6.37 7.41 13.08
N SER A 92 5.06 7.32 13.32
CA SER A 92 4.39 6.03 13.54
C SER A 92 4.22 5.22 12.26
N TRP A 93 4.36 5.83 11.08
CA TRP A 93 4.29 5.11 9.83
C TRP A 93 5.58 4.34 9.54
N ASN A 94 5.45 3.05 9.27
CA ASN A 94 6.54 2.19 8.82
C ASN A 94 6.02 1.00 8.00
N VAL A 95 6.90 0.43 7.16
CA VAL A 95 6.56 -0.70 6.28
C VAL A 95 6.45 -2.01 7.06
N ARG A 96 7.09 -2.15 8.21
CA ARG A 96 7.16 -3.39 8.99
C ARG A 96 6.06 -3.54 10.04
N ALA A 97 5.09 -2.63 10.07
CA ALA A 97 4.02 -2.60 11.07
C ALA A 97 4.58 -2.67 12.52
N VAL A 98 5.55 -1.78 12.80
CA VAL A 98 6.03 -1.55 14.17
C VAL A 98 5.05 -0.58 14.83
N VAL A 99 4.44 -1.00 15.92
CA VAL A 99 3.55 -0.18 16.75
C VAL A 99 4.37 0.41 17.88
N PRO A 100 4.54 1.76 17.92
CA PRO A 100 5.25 2.43 19.01
C PRO A 100 4.65 2.14 20.38
N SER A 101 5.46 2.03 21.41
CA SER A 101 5.00 1.82 22.79
C SER A 101 4.23 3.00 23.37
N ASP A 102 4.50 4.22 22.84
CA ASP A 102 3.85 5.49 23.20
C ASP A 102 2.78 5.91 22.18
N LEU A 103 2.37 5.00 21.28
CA LEU A 103 1.39 5.31 20.23
C LEU A 103 0.08 5.80 20.82
N ARG A 104 -0.40 6.92 20.31
CA ARG A 104 -1.79 7.38 20.47
C ARG A 104 -2.54 7.21 19.15
N PRO A 105 -3.85 6.91 19.20
CA PRO A 105 -4.66 6.80 17.99
C PRO A 105 -4.58 8.08 17.15
N VAL A 106 -4.24 7.95 15.87
CA VAL A 106 -4.11 9.08 14.95
C VAL A 106 -5.39 9.21 14.15
N GLU A 107 -6.23 10.19 14.49
CA GLU A 107 -7.55 10.42 13.86
C GLU A 107 -7.55 11.62 12.91
N VAL A 108 -6.40 11.98 12.35
CA VAL A 108 -6.27 13.09 11.40
C VAL A 108 -6.10 12.60 9.96
N GLY A 109 -6.28 13.50 9.00
CA GLY A 109 -6.17 13.15 7.59
C GLY A 109 -7.16 12.07 7.18
N PRO A 110 -6.77 11.08 6.36
CA PRO A 110 -7.67 10.03 5.88
C PRO A 110 -8.09 9.05 6.99
N TYR A 111 -7.37 8.99 8.12
CA TYR A 111 -7.69 8.16 9.29
C TYR A 111 -8.94 8.64 10.05
N ARG A 112 -9.47 9.81 9.71
CA ARG A 112 -10.78 10.27 10.22
C ARG A 112 -11.93 9.37 9.74
N TRP A 113 -11.80 8.80 8.54
CA TRP A 113 -12.90 8.08 7.88
C TRP A 113 -12.70 6.57 7.84
N ILE A 114 -11.45 6.12 7.64
CA ILE A 114 -11.13 4.70 7.48
C ILE A 114 -9.87 4.31 8.26
N ARG A 115 -9.77 3.02 8.61
CA ARG A 115 -8.64 2.51 9.40
C ARG A 115 -7.35 2.34 8.60
N HIS A 116 -7.47 1.93 7.33
CA HIS A 116 -6.33 1.52 6.51
C HIS A 116 -6.24 2.25 5.16
N PRO A 117 -6.20 3.60 5.14
CA PRO A 117 -6.14 4.35 3.88
C PRO A 117 -4.87 4.06 3.07
N ASN A 118 -3.75 3.81 3.73
CA ASN A 118 -2.50 3.44 3.07
C ASN A 118 -2.62 2.10 2.34
N TYR A 119 -3.33 1.12 2.91
CA TYR A 119 -3.56 -0.17 2.25
C TYR A 119 -4.56 -0.08 1.11
N LEU A 120 -5.55 0.81 1.18
CA LEU A 120 -6.42 1.11 0.06
C LEU A 120 -5.61 1.64 -1.14
N ALA A 121 -4.66 2.53 -0.90
CA ALA A 121 -3.77 3.02 -1.95
C ALA A 121 -2.94 1.87 -2.57
N VAL A 122 -2.46 0.91 -1.78
CA VAL A 122 -1.75 -0.28 -2.28
C VAL A 122 -2.67 -1.13 -3.17
N VAL A 123 -3.92 -1.37 -2.77
CA VAL A 123 -4.89 -2.14 -3.58
C VAL A 123 -5.09 -1.49 -4.95
N VAL A 124 -5.32 -0.17 -4.98
CA VAL A 124 -5.50 0.57 -6.23
C VAL A 124 -4.24 0.53 -7.09
N GLU A 125 -3.06 0.65 -6.51
CA GLU A 125 -1.79 0.61 -7.22
C GLU A 125 -1.54 -0.75 -7.90
N PHE A 126 -1.80 -1.86 -7.19
CA PHE A 126 -1.62 -3.21 -7.75
C PHE A 126 -2.54 -3.49 -8.95
N LEU A 127 -3.67 -2.80 -9.02
CA LEU A 127 -4.56 -2.87 -10.17
C LEU A 127 -4.16 -1.85 -11.25
N ALA A 128 -4.01 -0.59 -10.88
CA ALA A 128 -3.90 0.52 -11.82
C ALA A 128 -2.55 0.53 -12.57
N LEU A 129 -1.44 0.24 -11.88
CA LEU A 129 -0.12 0.31 -12.48
C LEU A 129 0.07 -0.72 -13.63
N PRO A 130 -0.28 -2.03 -13.47
CA PRO A 130 -0.20 -2.99 -14.57
C PRO A 130 -1.19 -2.68 -15.70
N VAL A 131 -2.45 -2.33 -15.36
CA VAL A 131 -3.50 -2.10 -16.36
C VAL A 131 -3.23 -0.83 -17.17
N ALA A 132 -2.59 0.18 -16.61
CA ALA A 132 -2.17 1.36 -17.35
C ALA A 132 -1.30 0.97 -18.57
N GLY A 133 -0.41 -0.01 -18.43
CA GLY A 133 0.39 -0.55 -19.53
C GLY A 133 -0.36 -1.53 -20.45
N GLY A 134 -1.45 -2.12 -19.99
CA GLY A 134 -2.21 -3.19 -20.68
C GLY A 134 -1.92 -4.60 -20.14
N ALA A 135 -1.24 -4.73 -18.98
CA ALA A 135 -0.88 -6.01 -18.34
C ALA A 135 -2.02 -6.50 -17.44
N TRP A 136 -3.09 -7.00 -18.03
CA TRP A 136 -4.29 -7.46 -17.31
C TRP A 136 -4.07 -8.75 -16.52
N LEU A 137 -3.27 -9.69 -17.05
CA LEU A 137 -2.96 -10.95 -16.35
C LEU A 137 -2.13 -10.68 -15.10
N SER A 138 -1.10 -9.84 -15.23
CA SER A 138 -0.31 -9.39 -14.08
C SER A 138 -1.18 -8.65 -13.06
N ALA A 139 -2.08 -7.77 -13.51
CA ALA A 139 -3.01 -7.07 -12.62
C ALA A 139 -3.87 -8.05 -11.81
N LEU A 140 -4.49 -9.02 -12.45
CA LEU A 140 -5.33 -10.02 -11.79
C LEU A 140 -4.54 -10.85 -10.79
N LEU A 141 -3.44 -11.45 -11.25
CA LEU A 141 -2.60 -12.33 -10.43
C LEU A 141 -2.02 -11.59 -9.23
N LEU A 142 -1.38 -10.44 -9.47
CA LEU A 142 -0.71 -9.68 -8.42
C LEU A 142 -1.69 -9.04 -7.45
N SER A 143 -2.88 -8.59 -7.90
CA SER A 143 -3.93 -8.10 -7.01
C SER A 143 -4.46 -9.21 -6.10
N ALA A 144 -4.67 -10.43 -6.62
CA ALA A 144 -5.11 -11.57 -5.83
C ALA A 144 -4.05 -11.95 -4.77
N LEU A 145 -2.78 -12.06 -5.16
CA LEU A 145 -1.69 -12.35 -4.23
C LEU A 145 -1.53 -11.25 -3.19
N ASN A 146 -1.59 -9.98 -3.62
CA ASN A 146 -1.52 -8.85 -2.70
C ASN A 146 -2.69 -8.84 -1.72
N ALA A 147 -3.90 -9.20 -2.14
CA ALA A 147 -5.06 -9.26 -1.25
C ALA A 147 -4.84 -10.27 -0.11
N ILE A 148 -4.30 -11.46 -0.42
CA ILE A 148 -3.97 -12.49 0.58
C ILE A 148 -2.95 -11.94 1.59
N VAL A 149 -1.85 -11.38 1.10
CA VAL A 149 -0.79 -10.79 1.93
C VAL A 149 -1.34 -9.64 2.79
N LEU A 150 -2.17 -8.80 2.19
CA LEU A 150 -2.71 -7.61 2.85
C LEU A 150 -3.69 -7.97 3.96
N LEU A 151 -4.55 -8.97 3.74
CA LEU A 151 -5.47 -9.46 4.77
C LEU A 151 -4.74 -10.02 5.99
N ASP A 152 -3.66 -10.77 5.77
CA ASP A 152 -2.81 -11.28 6.85
C ASP A 152 -2.16 -10.12 7.63
N ARG A 153 -1.58 -9.17 6.92
CA ARG A 153 -0.96 -7.98 7.54
C ARG A 153 -1.95 -7.15 8.35
N ILE A 154 -3.15 -6.89 7.81
CA ILE A 154 -4.17 -6.12 8.51
C ILE A 154 -4.56 -6.83 9.82
N ARG A 155 -4.72 -8.15 9.80
CA ARG A 155 -5.05 -8.91 11.02
C ARG A 155 -3.96 -8.80 12.07
N ASP A 156 -2.70 -8.94 11.67
CA ASP A 156 -1.56 -8.84 12.58
C ASP A 156 -1.40 -7.43 13.15
N GLU A 157 -1.53 -6.40 12.30
CA GLU A 157 -1.46 -5.00 12.72
C GLU A 157 -2.63 -4.63 13.65
N GLU A 158 -3.88 -4.98 13.29
CA GLU A 158 -5.05 -4.70 14.12
C GLU A 158 -4.98 -5.43 15.47
N ARG A 159 -4.34 -6.61 15.55
CA ARG A 159 -4.12 -7.30 16.83
C ARG A 159 -3.29 -6.46 17.78
N LEU A 160 -2.17 -5.90 17.31
CA LEU A 160 -1.32 -5.03 18.12
C LEU A 160 -1.99 -3.68 18.43
N LEU A 161 -2.67 -3.09 17.45
CA LEU A 161 -3.35 -1.80 17.62
C LEU A 161 -4.48 -1.87 18.65
N ARG A 162 -5.16 -3.00 18.80
CA ARG A 162 -6.19 -3.19 19.83
C ARG A 162 -5.66 -3.13 21.26
N GLU A 163 -4.37 -3.34 21.46
CA GLU A 163 -3.69 -3.22 22.75
C GLU A 163 -3.32 -1.75 23.07
N VAL A 164 -3.41 -0.85 22.09
CA VAL A 164 -3.13 0.58 22.26
C VAL A 164 -4.30 1.26 22.98
N PRO A 165 -4.07 1.97 24.11
CA PRO A 165 -5.11 2.69 24.82
C PRO A 165 -5.86 3.68 23.89
N GLY A 166 -7.18 3.67 23.95
CA GLY A 166 -8.04 4.56 23.15
C GLY A 166 -8.24 4.14 21.68
N TYR A 167 -7.56 3.08 21.20
CA TYR A 167 -7.69 2.66 19.80
C TYR A 167 -9.10 2.14 19.46
N LYS A 168 -9.70 1.36 20.34
CA LYS A 168 -11.03 0.79 20.14
C LYS A 168 -12.10 1.87 20.07
N GLU A 169 -11.99 2.88 20.91
CA GLU A 169 -12.89 4.05 20.96
C GLU A 169 -12.78 4.87 19.67
N ALA A 170 -11.56 5.12 19.20
CA ALA A 170 -11.27 5.93 18.02
C ALA A 170 -11.64 5.23 16.70
N PHE A 171 -11.40 3.92 16.61
CA PHE A 171 -11.44 3.19 15.33
C PHE A 171 -12.44 2.03 15.30
N GLY A 172 -13.04 1.62 16.42
CA GLY A 172 -13.89 0.44 16.49
C GLY A 172 -15.12 0.48 15.55
N ARG A 173 -15.62 1.68 15.24
CA ARG A 173 -16.76 1.89 14.33
C ARG A 173 -16.36 2.24 12.89
N LYS A 174 -15.09 2.51 12.64
CA LYS A 174 -14.61 2.89 11.28
C LYS A 174 -14.44 1.65 10.42
N ALA A 175 -14.82 1.76 9.15
CA ALA A 175 -14.53 0.75 8.14
C ALA A 175 -13.02 0.62 7.89
N ARG A 176 -12.57 -0.51 7.34
CA ARG A 176 -11.16 -0.70 6.95
C ARG A 176 -10.80 0.14 5.74
N PHE A 177 -11.61 0.12 4.69
CA PHE A 177 -11.31 0.74 3.39
C PHE A 177 -12.38 1.69 2.91
N ILE A 178 -13.67 1.31 2.96
CA ILE A 178 -14.76 2.08 2.39
C ILE A 178 -15.79 2.31 3.49
N PRO A 179 -16.10 3.56 3.85
CA PRO A 179 -17.11 3.86 4.86
C PRO A 179 -18.44 3.16 4.54
N GLY A 180 -18.99 2.45 5.53
CA GLY A 180 -20.26 1.75 5.41
C GLY A 180 -20.22 0.38 4.71
N ILE A 181 -19.09 -0.08 4.17
CA ILE A 181 -19.01 -1.37 3.46
C ILE A 181 -18.07 -2.36 4.15
N PHE A 182 -16.82 -1.97 4.43
CA PHE A 182 -15.80 -2.89 4.97
C PHE A 182 -14.62 -2.13 5.59
#